data_15faeb8f4d7bfc742a15042b42fcd6c0
#
_entry.id   15faeb8f4d7bfc742a15042b42fcd6c0
#
_cell.length_a   1.000
_cell.length_b   1.000
_cell.length_c   1.000
_cell.angle_alpha   90.00
_cell.angle_beta   90.00
_cell.angle_gamma   90.00
#
_symmetry.space_group_name_H-M   'P 1'
#
loop_
_entity.id
_entity.type
_entity.pdbx_description
1 polymer ?
#
loop_
_entity_poly.entity_id
_entity_poly.type
_entity_poly.pdbx_seq_one_letter_code
_entity_poly.pdbx_strand_id
1 'polypeptide(L)'
;HCIADVETCDQETGQLLADLGVAMLEQPLPAGNDDSLQNFIHPLPICADESCHTRVNLAGLVGRYDMVNIKLDKSGGLTEALLLAEQAKSLGFAIMLGCMLCTSRAIRAALPLAPGARFVDLDGPTWLQHDVDDGLHFSTGAIDLSA
;
A
#
# COMPACT_ATOMS: atom_id res chain seq x y z
N HIS A 1 4.91 -10.39 5.48
CA HIS A 1 3.97 -9.86 4.48
C HIS A 1 4.05 -10.79 3.28
N CYS A 2 3.01 -11.56 3.01
CA CYS A 2 2.88 -12.25 1.72
C CYS A 2 2.04 -11.34 0.84
N ILE A 3 2.66 -10.71 -0.13
CA ILE A 3 2.03 -10.14 -1.29
C ILE A 3 1.91 -11.30 -2.27
N ALA A 4 0.71 -11.72 -2.58
CA ALA A 4 0.50 -12.72 -3.61
C ALA A 4 0.14 -11.98 -4.90
N ASP A 5 1.06 -12.03 -5.86
CA ASP A 5 0.76 -11.72 -7.25
C ASP A 5 -0.05 -12.91 -7.79
N VAL A 6 -1.35 -12.82 -7.78
CA VAL A 6 -2.24 -13.89 -8.26
C VAL A 6 -2.91 -13.43 -9.55
N GLU A 7 -2.73 -14.18 -10.62
CA GLU A 7 -3.39 -13.92 -11.90
C GLU A 7 -4.92 -14.09 -11.83
N THR A 8 -5.42 -14.74 -10.77
CA THR A 8 -6.85 -14.94 -10.49
C THR A 8 -7.09 -14.85 -8.98
N CYS A 9 -7.92 -13.91 -8.56
CA CYS A 9 -8.40 -13.83 -7.18
C CYS A 9 -9.76 -14.50 -7.10
N ASP A 10 -9.80 -15.77 -6.69
CA ASP A 10 -11.02 -16.49 -6.36
C ASP A 10 -11.17 -16.69 -4.85
N GLN A 11 -12.37 -17.07 -4.43
CA GLN A 11 -12.70 -17.19 -3.02
C GLN A 11 -11.92 -18.31 -2.32
N GLU A 12 -11.60 -19.38 -3.01
CA GLU A 12 -10.87 -20.52 -2.48
C GLU A 12 -9.42 -20.13 -2.19
N THR A 13 -8.77 -19.47 -3.14
CA THR A 13 -7.41 -18.93 -2.98
C THR A 13 -7.35 -17.91 -1.85
N GLY A 14 -8.31 -16.97 -1.80
CA GLY A 14 -8.38 -15.97 -0.73
C GLY A 14 -8.55 -16.61 0.65
N GLN A 15 -9.39 -17.62 0.79
CA GLN A 15 -9.58 -18.35 2.05
C GLN A 15 -8.32 -19.11 2.45
N LEU A 16 -7.67 -19.80 1.50
CA LEU A 16 -6.41 -20.50 1.78
C LEU A 16 -5.34 -19.56 2.31
N LEU A 17 -5.20 -18.38 1.70
CA LEU A 17 -4.23 -17.37 2.15
C LEU A 17 -4.55 -16.83 3.54
N ALA A 18 -5.84 -16.61 3.84
CA ALA A 18 -6.29 -16.23 5.17
C ALA A 18 -5.96 -17.32 6.22
N ASP A 19 -6.20 -18.59 5.90
CA ASP A 19 -5.90 -19.72 6.77
C ASP A 19 -4.39 -19.89 7.01
N LEU A 20 -3.56 -19.50 6.06
CA LEU A 20 -2.09 -19.45 6.18
C LEU A 20 -1.61 -18.21 6.97
N GLY A 21 -2.51 -17.34 7.43
CA GLY A 21 -2.17 -16.15 8.22
C GLY A 21 -1.65 -14.97 7.38
N VAL A 22 -1.94 -14.93 6.08
CA VAL A 22 -1.67 -13.74 5.26
C VAL A 22 -2.52 -12.58 5.77
N ALA A 23 -1.91 -11.42 5.98
CA ALA A 23 -2.56 -10.28 6.61
C ALA A 23 -3.40 -9.43 5.64
N MET A 24 -3.05 -9.43 4.36
CA MET A 24 -3.76 -8.74 3.28
C MET A 24 -3.28 -9.22 1.91
N LEU A 25 -4.07 -8.93 0.86
CA LEU A 25 -3.67 -9.06 -0.54
C LEU A 25 -3.48 -7.67 -1.14
N GLU A 26 -2.37 -7.44 -1.82
CA GLU A 26 -2.13 -6.20 -2.55
C GLU A 26 -2.33 -6.44 -4.04
N GLN A 27 -3.18 -5.61 -4.65
CA GLN A 27 -3.49 -5.55 -6.07
C GLN A 27 -3.61 -6.94 -6.75
N PRO A 28 -4.54 -7.80 -6.28
CA PRO A 28 -4.63 -9.19 -6.78
C PRO A 28 -5.08 -9.30 -8.24
N LEU A 29 -5.61 -8.21 -8.80
CA LEU A 29 -6.04 -8.15 -10.21
C LEU A 29 -5.47 -6.89 -10.86
N PRO A 30 -5.21 -6.92 -12.18
CA PRO A 30 -4.70 -5.76 -12.91
C PRO A 30 -5.64 -4.55 -12.80
N ALA A 31 -5.06 -3.36 -12.64
CA ALA A 31 -5.82 -2.12 -12.62
C ALA A 31 -6.68 -1.97 -13.89
N GLY A 32 -7.95 -1.64 -13.71
CA GLY A 32 -8.93 -1.56 -14.79
C GLY A 32 -9.55 -2.91 -15.21
N ASN A 33 -9.12 -4.03 -14.62
CA ASN A 33 -9.70 -5.37 -14.77
C ASN A 33 -10.08 -5.98 -13.40
N ASP A 34 -10.39 -5.12 -12.42
CA ASP A 34 -10.63 -5.49 -11.03
C ASP A 34 -12.12 -5.40 -10.61
N ASP A 35 -13.03 -5.26 -11.58
CA ASP A 35 -14.47 -5.15 -11.34
C ASP A 35 -15.06 -6.36 -10.60
N SER A 36 -14.49 -7.56 -10.81
CA SER A 36 -14.94 -8.79 -10.16
C SER A 36 -14.78 -8.77 -8.64
N LEU A 37 -13.88 -7.94 -8.09
CA LEU A 37 -13.69 -7.78 -6.65
C LEU A 37 -14.94 -7.22 -5.96
N GLN A 38 -15.81 -6.50 -6.66
CA GLN A 38 -17.05 -5.95 -6.08
C GLN A 38 -18.03 -7.02 -5.60
N ASN A 39 -17.99 -8.22 -6.18
CA ASN A 39 -18.85 -9.34 -5.83
C ASN A 39 -18.09 -10.45 -5.07
N PHE A 40 -16.87 -10.17 -4.70
CA PHE A 40 -16.00 -11.10 -4.00
C PHE A 40 -16.19 -10.96 -2.49
N ILE A 41 -16.32 -12.06 -1.77
CA ILE A 41 -16.27 -12.03 -0.31
C ILE A 41 -14.81 -12.00 0.09
N HIS A 42 -14.38 -10.91 0.74
CA HIS A 42 -13.00 -10.71 1.15
C HIS A 42 -12.68 -11.50 2.42
N PRO A 43 -12.07 -12.70 2.36
CA PRO A 43 -11.69 -13.45 3.55
C PRO A 43 -10.50 -12.79 4.28
N LEU A 44 -9.76 -11.92 3.59
CA LEU A 44 -8.74 -11.03 4.13
C LEU A 44 -8.81 -9.68 3.40
N PRO A 45 -8.31 -8.60 4.01
CA PRO A 45 -8.35 -7.27 3.39
C PRO A 45 -7.65 -7.24 2.04
N ILE A 46 -8.24 -6.55 1.06
CA ILE A 46 -7.66 -6.32 -0.26
C ILE A 46 -7.25 -4.85 -0.37
N CYS A 47 -6.01 -4.62 -0.76
CA CYS A 47 -5.39 -3.30 -0.91
C CYS A 47 -5.22 -2.94 -2.38
N ALA A 48 -5.71 -1.77 -2.79
CA ALA A 48 -5.45 -1.21 -4.11
C ALA A 48 -4.07 -0.56 -4.15
N ASP A 49 -3.23 -0.91 -5.13
CA ASP A 49 -1.97 -0.25 -5.43
C ASP A 49 -2.07 0.50 -6.77
N GLU A 50 -1.95 -0.18 -7.90
CA GLU A 50 -2.00 0.43 -9.22
C GLU A 50 -3.38 0.98 -9.57
N SER A 51 -4.44 0.47 -8.93
CA SER A 51 -5.79 1.00 -9.09
C SER A 51 -6.02 2.32 -8.34
N CYS A 52 -5.11 2.74 -7.44
CA CYS A 52 -5.22 3.95 -6.64
C CYS A 52 -3.97 4.83 -6.75
N HIS A 53 -4.05 5.92 -7.51
CA HIS A 53 -2.97 6.91 -7.61
C HIS A 53 -3.31 8.20 -6.86
N THR A 54 -4.52 8.72 -7.06
CA THR A 54 -4.97 9.99 -6.49
C THR A 54 -6.39 9.88 -5.96
N ARG A 55 -6.87 10.93 -5.31
CA ARG A 55 -8.24 11.01 -4.79
C ARG A 55 -9.34 10.73 -5.83
N VAL A 56 -9.06 10.99 -7.10
CA VAL A 56 -10.02 10.77 -8.20
C VAL A 56 -10.40 9.29 -8.34
N ASN A 57 -9.48 8.38 -8.00
CA ASN A 57 -9.71 6.94 -8.10
C ASN A 57 -10.64 6.41 -7.00
N LEU A 58 -10.65 7.03 -5.81
CA LEU A 58 -11.26 6.46 -4.60
C LEU A 58 -12.73 6.06 -4.77
N ALA A 59 -13.54 6.88 -5.45
CA ALA A 59 -14.96 6.59 -5.62
C ALA A 59 -15.21 5.28 -6.37
N GLY A 60 -14.36 4.94 -7.34
CA GLY A 60 -14.43 3.70 -8.11
C GLY A 60 -13.94 2.46 -7.37
N LEU A 61 -13.25 2.64 -6.24
CA LEU A 61 -12.69 1.54 -5.46
C LEU A 61 -13.62 1.08 -4.32
N VAL A 62 -14.63 1.88 -3.97
CA VAL A 62 -15.57 1.55 -2.89
C VAL A 62 -16.31 0.26 -3.23
N GLY A 63 -16.28 -0.70 -2.30
CA GLY A 63 -16.88 -2.03 -2.45
C GLY A 63 -16.04 -3.04 -3.21
N ARG A 64 -14.87 -2.63 -3.74
CA ARG A 64 -13.90 -3.53 -4.39
C ARG A 64 -12.66 -3.76 -3.54
N TYR A 65 -12.27 -2.75 -2.76
CA TYR A 65 -11.06 -2.76 -1.95
C TYR A 65 -11.38 -2.31 -0.52
N ASP A 66 -10.64 -2.85 0.44
CA ASP A 66 -10.72 -2.49 1.86
C ASP A 66 -9.66 -1.45 2.24
N MET A 67 -8.62 -1.37 1.44
CA MET A 67 -7.43 -0.57 1.70
C MET A 67 -6.91 0.08 0.43
N VAL A 68 -6.13 1.15 0.59
CA VAL A 68 -5.37 1.78 -0.50
C VAL A 68 -3.90 1.94 -0.10
N ASN A 69 -2.99 1.61 -1.02
CA ASN A 69 -1.55 1.82 -0.86
C ASN A 69 -1.18 3.21 -1.39
N ILE A 70 -0.80 4.11 -0.49
CA ILE A 70 -0.35 5.46 -0.81
C ILE A 70 1.16 5.44 -0.99
N LYS A 71 1.61 5.81 -2.19
CA LYS A 71 3.02 6.01 -2.54
C LYS A 71 3.18 7.44 -3.04
N LEU A 72 4.14 8.20 -2.52
CA LEU A 72 4.34 9.61 -2.91
C LEU A 72 4.59 9.76 -4.42
N ASP A 73 5.29 8.79 -5.01
CA ASP A 73 5.59 8.74 -6.44
C ASP A 73 4.32 8.66 -7.29
N LYS A 74 3.33 7.88 -6.88
CA LYS A 74 2.05 7.74 -7.58
C LYS A 74 1.15 8.95 -7.39
N SER A 75 1.11 9.52 -6.17
CA SER A 75 0.23 10.64 -5.84
C SER A 75 0.76 11.99 -6.30
N GLY A 76 2.02 12.06 -6.73
CA GLY A 76 2.65 13.32 -7.14
C GLY A 76 3.15 14.16 -5.97
N GLY A 77 3.37 13.56 -4.80
CA GLY A 77 3.99 14.18 -3.64
C GLY A 77 3.12 14.22 -2.38
N LEU A 78 3.70 14.79 -1.30
CA LEU A 78 3.15 14.72 0.04
C LEU A 78 1.78 15.41 0.18
N THR A 79 1.57 16.54 -0.47
CA THR A 79 0.32 17.31 -0.35
C THR A 79 -0.89 16.49 -0.82
N GLU A 80 -0.80 15.91 -2.01
CA GLU A 80 -1.87 15.06 -2.52
C GLU A 80 -2.00 13.77 -1.71
N ALA A 81 -0.89 13.17 -1.28
CA ALA A 81 -0.90 11.97 -0.46
C ALA A 81 -1.62 12.16 0.89
N LEU A 82 -1.44 13.31 1.55
CA LEU A 82 -2.17 13.65 2.79
C LEU A 82 -3.67 13.81 2.54
N LEU A 83 -4.06 14.52 1.48
CA LEU A 83 -5.47 14.68 1.10
C LEU A 83 -6.09 13.36 0.66
N LEU A 84 -5.33 12.50 -0.04
CA LEU A 84 -5.76 11.16 -0.41
C LEU A 84 -6.01 10.30 0.83
N ALA A 85 -5.09 10.33 1.81
CA ALA A 85 -5.24 9.58 3.06
C ALA A 85 -6.48 10.03 3.87
N GLU A 86 -6.72 11.34 3.96
CA GLU A 86 -7.89 11.89 4.63
C GLU A 86 -9.19 11.44 3.95
N GLN A 87 -9.28 11.61 2.64
CA GLN A 87 -10.47 11.21 1.88
C GLN A 87 -10.69 9.70 1.88
N ALA A 88 -9.62 8.88 1.75
CA ALA A 88 -9.72 7.44 1.82
C ALA A 88 -10.29 6.98 3.17
N LYS A 89 -9.80 7.53 4.29
CA LYS A 89 -10.35 7.26 5.62
C LYS A 89 -11.82 7.66 5.75
N SER A 90 -12.22 8.79 5.18
CA SER A 90 -13.63 9.23 5.20
C SER A 90 -14.55 8.29 4.42
N LEU A 91 -14.03 7.57 3.44
CA LEU A 91 -14.74 6.55 2.66
C LEU A 91 -14.64 5.14 3.26
N GLY A 92 -13.96 4.99 4.40
CA GLY A 92 -13.85 3.71 5.12
C GLY A 92 -12.63 2.86 4.74
N PHE A 93 -11.74 3.33 3.86
CA PHE A 93 -10.52 2.59 3.54
C PHE A 93 -9.51 2.65 4.67
N ALA A 94 -8.87 1.52 4.94
CA ALA A 94 -7.62 1.50 5.69
C ALA A 94 -6.46 1.94 4.77
N ILE A 95 -5.38 2.43 5.37
CA ILE A 95 -4.23 2.93 4.62
C ILE A 95 -3.05 1.95 4.74
N MET A 96 -2.44 1.65 3.62
CA MET A 96 -1.07 1.18 3.52
C MET A 96 -0.21 2.36 3.04
N LEU A 97 0.97 2.50 3.60
CA LEU A 97 1.98 3.44 3.14
C LEU A 97 3.10 2.65 2.49
N GLY A 98 3.25 2.79 1.19
CA GLY A 98 4.30 2.14 0.43
C GLY A 98 5.29 3.12 -0.20
N CYS A 99 6.27 2.57 -0.90
CA CYS A 99 7.21 3.32 -1.70
C CYS A 99 7.52 2.59 -3.02
N MET A 100 8.18 3.29 -3.92
CA MET A 100 8.88 2.71 -5.06
C MET A 100 10.35 2.51 -4.68
N LEU A 101 11.17 1.98 -5.60
CA LEU A 101 12.61 1.98 -5.43
C LEU A 101 13.10 3.44 -5.36
N CYS A 102 13.59 3.86 -4.20
CA CYS A 102 13.91 5.25 -3.92
C CYS A 102 14.97 5.38 -2.82
N THR A 103 15.53 6.58 -2.66
CA THR A 103 16.48 6.87 -1.58
C THR A 103 15.75 7.21 -0.26
N SER A 104 16.49 7.18 0.84
CA SER A 104 16.01 7.59 2.16
C SER A 104 15.39 8.99 2.20
N ARG A 105 15.75 9.89 1.27
CA ARG A 105 15.10 11.20 1.17
C ARG A 105 13.61 11.13 0.85
N ALA A 106 13.23 10.24 -0.07
CA ALA A 106 11.81 10.01 -0.39
C ALA A 106 11.08 9.37 0.79
N ILE A 107 11.72 8.42 1.47
CA ILE A 107 11.15 7.79 2.67
C ILE A 107 10.91 8.83 3.78
N ARG A 108 11.90 9.70 4.08
CA ARG A 108 11.71 10.79 5.07
C ARG A 108 10.50 11.66 4.75
N ALA A 109 10.27 11.96 3.46
CA ALA A 109 9.09 12.73 3.03
C ALA A 109 7.76 11.98 3.23
N ALA A 110 7.76 10.64 3.21
CA ALA A 110 6.58 9.81 3.42
C ALA A 110 6.24 9.58 4.91
N LEU A 111 7.23 9.68 5.82
CA LEU A 111 7.05 9.38 7.26
C LEU A 111 5.86 10.08 7.93
N PRO A 112 5.47 11.32 7.59
CA PRO A 112 4.29 11.96 8.18
C PRO A 112 2.98 11.18 8.00
N LEU A 113 2.91 10.29 7.01
CA LEU A 113 1.74 9.44 6.76
C LEU A 113 1.74 8.14 7.59
N ALA A 114 2.91 7.70 8.07
CA ALA A 114 3.08 6.42 8.75
C ALA A 114 2.18 6.23 10.00
N PRO A 115 2.00 7.25 10.89
CA PRO A 115 1.15 7.07 12.08
C PRO A 115 -0.32 6.76 11.76
N GLY A 116 -0.76 7.06 10.55
CA GLY A 116 -2.13 6.83 10.11
C GLY A 116 -2.32 5.57 9.28
N ALA A 117 -1.25 4.83 8.99
CA ALA A 117 -1.26 3.63 8.16
C ALA A 117 -1.41 2.37 9.02
N ARG A 118 -2.15 1.39 8.49
CA ARG A 118 -2.26 0.04 9.07
C ARG A 118 -1.06 -0.82 8.73
N PHE A 119 -0.52 -0.64 7.53
CA PHE A 119 0.71 -1.29 7.06
C PHE A 119 1.66 -0.22 6.53
N VAL A 120 2.96 -0.41 6.77
CA VAL A 120 4.03 0.46 6.30
C VAL A 120 5.08 -0.41 5.63
N ASP A 121 5.34 -0.16 4.35
CA ASP A 121 6.34 -0.83 3.55
C ASP A 121 7.21 0.21 2.85
N LEU A 122 8.28 0.63 3.53
CA LEU A 122 9.17 1.72 3.14
C LEU A 122 10.61 1.22 2.98
N ASP A 123 10.78 0.02 2.47
CA ASP A 123 12.06 -0.67 2.35
C ASP A 123 12.86 -0.31 1.08
N GLY A 124 12.32 0.56 0.21
CA GLY A 124 12.94 0.95 -1.06
C GLY A 124 14.46 1.20 -1.01
N PRO A 125 14.99 1.95 -0.02
CA PRO A 125 16.43 2.20 0.09
C PRO A 125 17.27 0.95 0.33
N THR A 126 16.72 -0.10 0.91
CA THR A 126 17.45 -1.36 1.18
C THR A 126 17.82 -2.14 -0.07
N TRP A 127 17.18 -1.82 -1.19
CA TRP A 127 17.41 -2.42 -2.51
C TRP A 127 18.41 -1.63 -3.36
N LEU A 128 18.88 -0.47 -2.88
CA LEU A 128 19.87 0.33 -3.58
C LEU A 128 21.28 -0.20 -3.31
N GLN A 129 22.15 -0.11 -4.31
CA GLN A 129 23.58 -0.35 -4.12
C GLN A 129 24.22 0.71 -3.21
N HIS A 130 23.75 1.96 -3.31
CA HIS A 130 24.17 3.10 -2.50
C HIS A 130 22.94 4.00 -2.25
N ASP A 131 22.72 4.35 -0.99
CA ASP A 131 21.77 5.38 -0.60
C ASP A 131 22.48 6.75 -0.48
N VAL A 132 21.77 7.75 -0.03
CA VAL A 132 22.35 9.08 0.28
C VAL A 132 23.25 8.99 1.52
N ASP A 133 24.23 9.92 1.65
CA ASP A 133 25.20 9.90 2.75
C ASP A 133 24.56 9.97 4.15
N ASP A 134 23.41 10.69 4.24
CA ASP A 134 22.60 10.82 5.44
C ASP A 134 21.39 9.83 5.43
N GLY A 135 21.57 8.65 4.86
CA GLY A 135 20.52 7.65 4.73
C GLY A 135 19.91 7.20 6.07
N LEU A 136 18.69 6.67 6.00
CA LEU A 136 18.02 6.07 7.16
C LEU A 136 18.66 4.72 7.49
N HIS A 137 18.70 4.39 8.76
CA HIS A 137 19.13 3.06 9.20
C HIS A 137 17.93 2.11 9.26
N PHE A 138 18.05 1.01 8.52
CA PHE A 138 17.06 -0.05 8.48
C PHE A 138 17.55 -1.23 9.31
N SER A 139 16.69 -1.72 10.17
CA SER A 139 16.88 -2.96 10.92
C SER A 139 15.68 -3.88 10.69
N THR A 140 15.70 -5.11 11.23
CA THR A 140 14.62 -6.07 10.99
C THR A 140 13.25 -5.51 11.36
N GLY A 141 12.49 -5.10 10.33
CA GLY A 141 11.13 -4.58 10.46
C GLY A 141 11.01 -3.17 11.05
N ALA A 142 12.10 -2.39 11.11
CA ALA A 142 12.08 -1.05 11.68
C ALA A 142 12.98 -0.08 10.91
N ILE A 143 12.59 1.20 10.94
CA ILE A 143 13.40 2.33 10.47
C ILE A 143 13.78 3.15 11.71
N ASP A 144 15.08 3.37 11.91
CA ASP A 144 15.57 4.24 12.97
C ASP A 144 15.45 5.70 12.54
N LEU A 145 14.70 6.49 13.30
CA LEU A 145 14.44 7.90 13.04
C LEU A 145 15.33 8.82 13.88
N SER A 146 16.23 8.27 14.69
CA SER A 146 17.10 9.03 15.60
C SER A 146 18.40 9.50 14.97
N ALA A 147 18.63 9.22 13.70
CA ALA A 147 19.83 9.60 12.95
C ALA A 147 19.67 10.97 12.27
#